data_26756a52bfd7055b413a478bcd1abf44
#
_entry.id   26756a52bfd7055b413a478bcd1abf44
#
_cell.length_a   1.000
_cell.length_b   1.000
_cell.length_c   1.000
_cell.angle_alpha   90.00
_cell.angle_beta   90.00
_cell.angle_gamma   90.00
#
_symmetry.space_group_name_H-M   'P 1'
#
loop_
_entity.id
_entity.type
_entity.pdbx_description
1 polymer ?
#
loop_
_entity_poly.entity_id
_entity_poly.type
_entity_poly.pdbx_seq_one_letter_code
_entity_poly.pdbx_strand_id
1 'polypeptide(L)'
;MLLFAQFGGRNNPDGFKWIAVFTTGLQLILSIWLYINYNPTDTVLSSQFTVQKEWIPQFNIQYYIGVDGLSMPMVLLTAFLSFICVISSWNITKSPFGYFSLFLLLDAGMMGVFLSLDFFLFYVFWEVMLLPMYFLIGIWGGPQRQYAAIKFFLYTLFGSVFMLLAMLALYFYSDPHTFNLITLIE
;
A
#
# COMPACT_ATOMS: atom_id res chain seq x y z
N MET A 1 -13.08 8.59 -1.23
CA MET A 1 -13.06 8.14 -2.63
C MET A 1 -14.42 7.65 -3.12
N LEU A 2 -15.12 6.73 -2.45
CA LEU A 2 -16.49 6.29 -2.83
C LEU A 2 -17.51 7.43 -2.83
N LEU A 3 -17.37 8.45 -1.98
CA LEU A 3 -18.22 9.64 -1.94
C LEU A 3 -18.04 10.53 -3.19
N PHE A 4 -16.82 10.63 -3.73
CA PHE A 4 -16.57 11.35 -4.98
C PHE A 4 -17.09 10.62 -6.22
N ALA A 5 -17.21 9.30 -6.18
CA ALA A 5 -17.83 8.51 -7.24
C ALA A 5 -19.33 8.79 -7.40
N GLN A 6 -20.00 9.25 -6.36
CA GLN A 6 -21.40 9.71 -6.42
C GLN A 6 -21.54 11.10 -7.10
N PHE A 7 -20.52 11.96 -7.00
CA PHE A 7 -20.52 13.30 -7.58
C PHE A 7 -20.06 13.34 -9.03
N GLY A 8 -19.18 12.41 -9.45
CA GLY A 8 -18.85 12.22 -10.87
C GLY A 8 -19.87 11.29 -11.51
N GLY A 9 -20.96 11.85 -12.01
CA GLY A 9 -22.06 11.09 -12.57
C GLY A 9 -21.57 9.96 -13.49
N ARG A 10 -22.22 8.80 -13.41
CA ARG A 10 -21.99 7.54 -14.15
C ARG A 10 -21.80 7.71 -15.67
N ASN A 11 -22.00 8.93 -16.18
CA ASN A 11 -21.93 9.32 -17.58
C ASN A 11 -20.62 10.03 -17.98
N ASN A 12 -19.66 10.26 -17.09
CA ASN A 12 -18.43 10.97 -17.45
C ASN A 12 -17.19 10.11 -17.18
N PRO A 13 -16.79 9.23 -18.13
CA PRO A 13 -15.64 8.32 -17.94
C PRO A 13 -14.33 9.04 -17.70
N ASP A 14 -14.19 10.27 -18.19
CA ASP A 14 -12.96 11.06 -18.04
C ASP A 14 -12.81 11.67 -16.63
N GLY A 15 -13.91 11.87 -15.91
CA GLY A 15 -13.87 12.38 -14.53
C GLY A 15 -13.05 11.49 -13.57
N PHE A 16 -13.13 10.16 -13.75
CA PHE A 16 -12.38 9.22 -12.92
C PHE A 16 -10.88 9.22 -13.21
N LYS A 17 -10.50 9.46 -14.46
CA LYS A 17 -9.09 9.61 -14.87
C LYS A 17 -8.47 10.83 -14.18
N TRP A 18 -9.17 11.97 -14.21
CA TRP A 18 -8.72 13.21 -13.56
C TRP A 18 -8.62 13.07 -12.03
N ILE A 19 -9.57 12.37 -11.39
CA ILE A 19 -9.50 12.09 -9.95
C ILE A 19 -8.25 11.25 -9.63
N ALA A 20 -7.97 10.21 -10.44
CA ALA A 20 -6.80 9.37 -10.23
C ALA A 20 -5.48 10.16 -10.41
N VAL A 21 -5.37 10.99 -11.46
CA VAL A 21 -4.21 11.86 -11.69
C VAL A 21 -4.03 12.86 -10.55
N PHE A 22 -5.11 13.49 -10.10
CA PHE A 22 -5.05 14.45 -9.00
C PHE A 22 -4.62 13.79 -7.69
N THR A 23 -5.17 12.59 -7.38
CA THR A 23 -4.84 11.87 -6.15
C THR A 23 -3.39 11.43 -6.14
N THR A 24 -2.92 10.79 -7.23
CA THR A 24 -1.52 10.32 -7.32
C THR A 24 -0.54 11.49 -7.47
N GLY A 25 -0.94 12.58 -8.12
CA GLY A 25 -0.14 13.81 -8.20
C GLY A 25 0.02 14.49 -6.83
N LEU A 26 -1.06 14.59 -6.05
CA LEU A 26 -1.01 15.10 -4.67
C LEU A 26 -0.11 14.21 -3.79
N GLN A 27 -0.24 12.89 -3.92
CA GLN A 27 0.59 11.92 -3.21
C GLN A 27 2.08 12.11 -3.55
N LEU A 28 2.42 12.32 -4.82
CA LEU A 28 3.79 12.57 -5.25
C LEU A 28 4.34 13.88 -4.65
N ILE A 29 3.54 14.96 -4.65
CA ILE A 29 3.93 16.23 -4.04
C ILE A 29 4.18 16.08 -2.54
N LEU A 30 3.31 15.37 -1.83
CA LEU A 30 3.46 15.10 -0.40
C LEU A 30 4.68 14.21 -0.12
N SER A 31 4.98 13.22 -0.96
CA SER A 31 6.17 12.38 -0.83
C SER A 31 7.47 13.16 -1.05
N ILE A 32 7.49 14.09 -2.02
CA ILE A 32 8.63 14.99 -2.23
C ILE A 32 8.79 15.95 -1.04
N TRP A 33 7.68 16.51 -0.54
CA TRP A 33 7.71 17.37 0.64
C TRP A 33 8.25 16.63 1.86
N LEU A 34 7.81 15.39 2.07
CA LEU A 34 8.29 14.52 3.14
C LEU A 34 9.79 14.25 2.98
N TYR A 35 10.27 13.96 1.76
CA TYR A 35 11.69 13.72 1.46
C TYR A 35 12.56 14.93 1.80
N ILE A 36 12.12 16.15 1.46
CA ILE A 36 12.88 17.39 1.72
C ILE A 36 12.98 17.69 3.23
N ASN A 37 11.93 17.34 4.00
CA ASN A 37 11.88 17.60 5.44
C ASN A 37 12.42 16.41 6.28
N TYR A 38 12.78 15.30 5.65
CA TYR A 38 13.36 14.15 6.35
C TYR A 38 14.79 14.45 6.77
N ASN A 39 15.09 14.27 8.06
CA ASN A 39 16.44 14.47 8.60
C ASN A 39 17.10 13.09 8.88
N PRO A 40 18.08 12.67 8.07
CA PRO A 40 18.72 11.36 8.20
C PRO A 40 19.68 11.24 9.41
N THR A 41 19.97 12.34 10.11
CA THR A 41 20.89 12.35 11.25
C THR A 41 20.26 11.89 12.56
N ASP A 42 18.94 11.85 12.64
CA ASP A 42 18.23 11.28 13.79
C ASP A 42 18.30 9.75 13.70
N THR A 43 19.22 9.17 14.44
CA THR A 43 19.48 7.71 14.51
C THR A 43 18.36 6.93 15.20
N VAL A 44 17.48 7.59 15.89
CA VAL A 44 16.22 7.03 16.39
C VAL A 44 15.17 7.36 15.31
N LEU A 45 14.38 6.37 14.89
CA LEU A 45 13.25 6.58 13.97
C LEU A 45 12.59 7.91 14.32
N SER A 46 12.79 8.90 13.45
CA SER A 46 12.54 10.29 13.83
C SER A 46 11.07 10.40 14.22
N SER A 47 10.82 10.79 15.45
CA SER A 47 9.48 11.02 15.98
C SER A 47 8.68 12.07 15.20
N GLN A 48 9.30 12.69 14.21
CA GLN A 48 8.73 13.79 13.41
C GLN A 48 7.62 13.32 12.46
N PHE A 49 7.68 12.06 11.95
CA PHE A 49 6.73 11.54 10.98
C PHE A 49 6.17 10.19 11.39
N THR A 50 6.05 9.95 12.69
CA THR A 50 5.50 8.71 13.23
C THR A 50 4.13 8.96 13.87
N VAL A 51 3.21 8.04 13.63
CA VAL A 51 1.91 7.98 14.29
C VAL A 51 1.76 6.62 14.93
N GLN A 52 1.67 6.58 16.25
CA GLN A 52 1.51 5.36 17.02
C GLN A 52 0.21 5.43 17.82
N LYS A 53 -0.66 4.44 17.64
CA LYS A 53 -1.92 4.28 18.38
C LYS A 53 -2.15 2.80 18.67
N GLU A 54 -2.64 2.49 19.85
CA GLU A 54 -3.09 1.14 20.16
C GLU A 54 -4.28 0.77 19.27
N TRP A 55 -4.17 -0.37 18.59
CA TRP A 55 -5.25 -0.89 17.73
C TRP A 55 -5.93 -2.10 18.37
N ILE A 56 -5.16 -3.15 18.69
CA ILE A 56 -5.67 -4.35 19.35
C ILE A 56 -4.81 -4.63 20.59
N PRO A 57 -5.18 -4.10 21.78
CA PRO A 57 -4.37 -4.19 23.00
C PRO A 57 -4.12 -5.63 23.46
N GLN A 58 -5.07 -6.54 23.20
CA GLN A 58 -4.99 -7.96 23.62
C GLN A 58 -3.78 -8.69 23.04
N PHE A 59 -3.31 -8.30 21.86
CA PHE A 59 -2.18 -8.88 21.16
C PHE A 59 -1.01 -7.90 21.03
N ASN A 60 -1.06 -6.77 21.71
CA ASN A 60 -0.06 -5.69 21.60
C ASN A 60 0.17 -5.24 20.15
N ILE A 61 -0.92 -5.23 19.32
CA ILE A 61 -0.90 -4.77 17.94
C ILE A 61 -1.16 -3.28 17.91
N GLN A 62 -0.29 -2.55 17.23
CA GLN A 62 -0.34 -1.10 17.16
C GLN A 62 -0.57 -0.63 15.72
N TYR A 63 -1.40 0.41 15.57
CA TYR A 63 -1.40 1.20 14.35
C TYR A 63 -0.17 2.11 14.39
N TYR A 64 0.96 1.57 13.96
CA TYR A 64 2.23 2.26 13.99
C TYR A 64 2.74 2.44 12.58
N ILE A 65 2.69 3.68 12.12
CA ILE A 65 3.17 4.10 10.81
C ILE A 65 4.26 5.15 10.98
N GLY A 66 5.24 5.10 10.11
CA GLY A 66 6.35 6.06 10.11
C GLY A 66 7.24 5.88 8.90
N VAL A 67 8.26 6.70 8.82
CA VAL A 67 9.23 6.69 7.72
C VAL A 67 10.63 6.55 8.30
N ASP A 68 11.37 5.58 7.79
CA ASP A 68 12.78 5.39 8.07
C ASP A 68 13.64 5.68 6.82
N GLY A 69 14.96 5.64 6.97
CA GLY A 69 15.90 5.89 5.88
C GLY A 69 15.80 4.91 4.72
N LEU A 70 15.27 3.70 4.95
CA LEU A 70 15.07 2.69 3.93
C LEU A 70 13.71 2.83 3.23
N SER A 71 12.66 3.10 4.01
CA SER A 71 11.29 3.24 3.46
C SER A 71 11.10 4.53 2.68
N MET A 72 11.82 5.59 3.04
CA MET A 72 11.71 6.90 2.40
C MET A 72 11.88 6.87 0.87
N PRO A 73 12.98 6.32 0.31
CA PRO A 73 13.13 6.22 -1.14
C PRO A 73 12.07 5.31 -1.78
N MET A 74 11.58 4.29 -1.07
CA MET A 74 10.53 3.39 -1.57
C MET A 74 9.17 4.10 -1.65
N VAL A 75 8.84 4.92 -0.67
CA VAL A 75 7.63 5.77 -0.66
C VAL A 75 7.67 6.76 -1.83
N LEU A 76 8.80 7.43 -2.05
CA LEU A 76 8.98 8.37 -3.16
C LEU A 76 8.87 7.65 -4.51
N LEU A 77 9.54 6.50 -4.65
CA LEU A 77 9.51 5.70 -5.87
C LEU A 77 8.08 5.21 -6.18
N THR A 78 7.35 4.73 -5.17
CA THR A 78 5.96 4.28 -5.32
C THR A 78 5.07 5.41 -5.79
N ALA A 79 5.14 6.60 -5.15
CA ALA A 79 4.37 7.76 -5.56
C ALA A 79 4.67 8.19 -7.00
N PHE A 80 5.94 8.18 -7.40
CA PHE A 80 6.38 8.53 -8.75
C PHE A 80 5.87 7.52 -9.79
N LEU A 81 6.05 6.22 -9.53
CA LEU A 81 5.59 5.17 -10.44
C LEU A 81 4.07 5.16 -10.57
N SER A 82 3.34 5.32 -9.46
CA SER A 82 1.87 5.37 -9.47
C SER A 82 1.36 6.53 -10.32
N PHE A 83 1.98 7.70 -10.21
CA PHE A 83 1.63 8.86 -11.03
C PHE A 83 1.85 8.59 -12.53
N ILE A 84 3.00 8.04 -12.91
CA ILE A 84 3.29 7.68 -14.32
C ILE A 84 2.33 6.60 -14.81
N CYS A 85 2.05 5.57 -14.01
CA CYS A 85 1.14 4.50 -14.40
C CYS A 85 -0.28 5.00 -14.67
N VAL A 86 -0.78 5.94 -13.88
CA VAL A 86 -2.10 6.55 -14.11
C VAL A 86 -2.12 7.31 -15.43
N ILE A 87 -1.09 8.11 -15.74
CA ILE A 87 -0.99 8.83 -17.01
C ILE A 87 -0.88 7.86 -18.19
N SER A 88 -0.06 6.82 -18.06
CA SER A 88 0.12 5.78 -19.09
C SER A 88 -1.19 5.00 -19.36
N SER A 89 -2.03 4.87 -18.35
CA SER A 89 -3.32 4.17 -18.42
C SER A 89 -4.45 5.02 -18.98
N TRP A 90 -4.17 6.20 -19.54
CA TRP A 90 -5.19 7.13 -20.05
C TRP A 90 -6.10 6.54 -21.12
N ASN A 91 -5.57 5.61 -21.92
CA ASN A 91 -6.27 4.99 -23.04
C ASN A 91 -7.19 3.82 -22.64
N ILE A 92 -7.34 3.53 -21.36
CA ILE A 92 -8.21 2.45 -20.90
C ILE A 92 -9.68 2.89 -21.05
N THR A 93 -10.38 2.20 -21.94
CA THR A 93 -11.80 2.42 -22.26
C THR A 93 -12.72 1.40 -21.60
N LYS A 94 -12.20 0.19 -21.30
CA LYS A 94 -12.97 -0.88 -20.68
C LYS A 94 -13.13 -0.61 -19.18
N SER A 95 -14.33 -0.27 -18.74
CA SER A 95 -14.69 -0.03 -17.33
C SER A 95 -13.67 0.86 -16.58
N PRO A 96 -13.47 2.12 -16.99
CA PRO A 96 -12.43 2.99 -16.43
C PRO A 96 -12.63 3.22 -14.93
N PHE A 97 -13.85 3.33 -14.45
CA PHE A 97 -14.15 3.43 -13.03
C PHE A 97 -13.55 2.25 -12.20
N GLY A 98 -13.81 1.02 -12.65
CA GLY A 98 -13.30 -0.17 -11.98
C GLY A 98 -11.77 -0.22 -11.98
N TYR A 99 -11.15 0.11 -13.12
CA TYR A 99 -9.70 0.14 -13.26
C TYR A 99 -9.04 1.13 -12.30
N PHE A 100 -9.42 2.40 -12.36
CA PHE A 100 -8.79 3.44 -11.53
C PHE A 100 -9.09 3.28 -10.04
N SER A 101 -10.27 2.76 -9.68
CA SER A 101 -10.60 2.47 -8.28
C SER A 101 -9.72 1.35 -7.71
N LEU A 102 -9.55 0.25 -8.45
CA LEU A 102 -8.67 -0.84 -8.05
C LEU A 102 -7.20 -0.42 -8.04
N PHE A 103 -6.80 0.40 -9.01
CA PHE A 103 -5.44 0.93 -9.05
C PHE A 103 -5.11 1.80 -7.83
N LEU A 104 -6.01 2.71 -7.45
CA LEU A 104 -5.80 3.54 -6.26
C LEU A 104 -5.88 2.75 -4.95
N LEU A 105 -6.67 1.67 -4.91
CA LEU A 105 -6.65 0.75 -3.76
C LEU A 105 -5.32 0.01 -3.67
N LEU A 106 -4.78 -0.44 -4.80
CA LEU A 106 -3.45 -1.05 -4.88
C LEU A 106 -2.36 -0.10 -4.41
N ASP A 107 -2.38 1.13 -4.90
CA ASP A 107 -1.45 2.19 -4.52
C ASP A 107 -1.49 2.51 -3.02
N ALA A 108 -2.69 2.62 -2.45
CA ALA A 108 -2.87 2.79 -1.00
C ALA A 108 -2.28 1.61 -0.19
N GLY A 109 -2.45 0.38 -0.67
CA GLY A 109 -1.82 -0.80 -0.08
C GLY A 109 -0.30 -0.74 -0.12
N MET A 110 0.29 -0.40 -1.28
CA MET A 110 1.75 -0.26 -1.43
C MET A 110 2.32 0.81 -0.49
N MET A 111 1.66 1.96 -0.40
CA MET A 111 2.07 2.99 0.56
C MET A 111 1.97 2.50 2.01
N GLY A 112 0.89 1.81 2.35
CA GLY A 112 0.70 1.23 3.68
C GLY A 112 1.80 0.24 4.06
N VAL A 113 2.25 -0.60 3.13
CA VAL A 113 3.36 -1.54 3.35
C VAL A 113 4.66 -0.81 3.69
N PHE A 114 5.02 0.23 2.94
CA PHE A 114 6.29 0.94 3.17
C PHE A 114 6.28 1.88 4.39
N LEU A 115 5.09 2.25 4.87
CA LEU A 115 4.93 3.11 6.03
C LEU A 115 4.71 2.32 7.33
N SER A 116 4.42 1.02 7.27
CA SER A 116 4.12 0.21 8.44
C SER A 116 5.37 -0.10 9.26
N LEU A 117 5.35 0.22 10.55
CA LEU A 117 6.37 -0.09 11.54
C LEU A 117 5.92 -1.19 12.52
N ASP A 118 4.74 -1.75 12.29
CA ASP A 118 4.20 -2.92 12.99
C ASP A 118 4.03 -4.06 11.97
N PHE A 119 4.55 -5.25 12.28
CA PHE A 119 4.51 -6.39 11.37
C PHE A 119 3.10 -6.86 11.03
N PHE A 120 2.17 -6.78 11.97
CA PHE A 120 0.79 -7.17 11.70
C PHE A 120 0.12 -6.16 10.76
N LEU A 121 0.34 -4.87 10.98
CA LEU A 121 -0.15 -3.81 10.11
C LEU A 121 0.44 -3.93 8.69
N PHE A 122 1.74 -4.22 8.59
CA PHE A 122 2.42 -4.53 7.33
C PHE A 122 1.72 -5.69 6.60
N TYR A 123 1.45 -6.78 7.30
CA TYR A 123 0.79 -7.95 6.72
C TYR A 123 -0.61 -7.63 6.19
N VAL A 124 -1.40 -6.85 6.95
CA VAL A 124 -2.73 -6.41 6.51
C VAL A 124 -2.66 -5.63 5.19
N PHE A 125 -1.75 -4.67 5.07
CA PHE A 125 -1.58 -3.91 3.82
C PHE A 125 -1.08 -4.79 2.68
N TRP A 126 -0.20 -5.74 2.98
CA TRP A 126 0.29 -6.74 2.01
C TRP A 126 -0.86 -7.58 1.44
N GLU A 127 -1.74 -8.10 2.26
CA GLU A 127 -2.91 -8.88 1.83
C GLU A 127 -3.92 -8.02 1.05
N VAL A 128 -4.13 -6.78 1.46
CA VAL A 128 -5.04 -5.85 0.77
C VAL A 128 -4.61 -5.59 -0.67
N MET A 129 -3.30 -5.61 -0.98
CA MET A 129 -2.81 -5.42 -2.35
C MET A 129 -3.14 -6.58 -3.29
N LEU A 130 -3.26 -7.80 -2.77
CA LEU A 130 -3.48 -9.00 -3.60
C LEU A 130 -4.81 -8.95 -4.35
N LEU A 131 -5.85 -8.46 -3.70
CA LEU A 131 -7.20 -8.42 -4.26
C LEU A 131 -7.31 -7.48 -5.47
N PRO A 132 -6.90 -6.22 -5.42
CA PRO A 132 -6.92 -5.35 -6.60
C PRO A 132 -6.01 -5.85 -7.71
N MET A 133 -4.84 -6.41 -7.38
CA MET A 133 -3.90 -6.95 -8.37
C MET A 133 -4.51 -8.15 -9.13
N TYR A 134 -5.18 -9.06 -8.42
CA TYR A 134 -5.90 -10.16 -9.03
C TYR A 134 -6.94 -9.68 -10.06
N PHE A 135 -7.76 -8.70 -9.71
CA PHE A 135 -8.76 -8.15 -10.63
C PHE A 135 -8.14 -7.36 -11.79
N LEU A 136 -7.10 -6.57 -11.55
CA LEU A 136 -6.40 -5.83 -12.60
C LEU A 136 -5.83 -6.77 -13.65
N ILE A 137 -5.16 -7.86 -13.25
CA ILE A 137 -4.64 -8.86 -14.16
C ILE A 137 -5.80 -9.61 -14.87
N GLY A 138 -6.82 -10.05 -14.13
CA GLY A 138 -7.89 -10.88 -14.64
C GLY A 138 -8.83 -10.20 -15.64
N ILE A 139 -9.03 -8.88 -15.51
CA ILE A 139 -9.97 -8.11 -16.34
C ILE A 139 -9.25 -7.41 -17.50
N TRP A 140 -8.09 -6.78 -17.25
CA TRP A 140 -7.35 -5.95 -18.22
C TRP A 140 -6.07 -6.59 -18.74
N GLY A 141 -5.70 -7.77 -18.26
CA GLY A 141 -4.54 -8.52 -18.73
C GLY A 141 -4.63 -9.03 -20.16
N GLY A 142 -3.59 -9.72 -20.62
CA GLY A 142 -3.44 -10.27 -21.96
C GLY A 142 -4.34 -11.48 -22.27
N PRO A 143 -4.04 -12.26 -23.34
CA PRO A 143 -4.90 -13.37 -23.80
C PRO A 143 -5.13 -14.47 -22.74
N GLN A 144 -4.13 -14.74 -21.89
CA GLN A 144 -4.21 -15.77 -20.84
C GLN A 144 -4.44 -15.18 -19.44
N ARG A 145 -5.07 -14.01 -19.36
CA ARG A 145 -5.25 -13.22 -18.13
C ARG A 145 -5.88 -14.00 -16.97
N GLN A 146 -6.86 -14.84 -17.23
CA GLN A 146 -7.54 -15.61 -16.16
C GLN A 146 -6.59 -16.60 -15.51
N TYR A 147 -5.86 -17.37 -16.32
CA TYR A 147 -4.85 -18.28 -15.83
C TYR A 147 -3.73 -17.56 -15.07
N ALA A 148 -3.26 -16.45 -15.61
CA ALA A 148 -2.22 -15.63 -14.98
C ALA A 148 -2.67 -15.04 -13.65
N ALA A 149 -3.91 -14.54 -13.56
CA ALA A 149 -4.48 -13.97 -12.34
C ALA A 149 -4.60 -15.03 -11.23
N ILE A 150 -5.15 -16.21 -11.55
CA ILE A 150 -5.29 -17.30 -10.59
C ILE A 150 -3.91 -17.79 -10.12
N LYS A 151 -2.97 -18.00 -11.05
CA LYS A 151 -1.62 -18.45 -10.73
C LYS A 151 -0.90 -17.44 -9.85
N PHE A 152 -0.97 -16.15 -10.18
CA PHE A 152 -0.42 -15.06 -9.37
C PHE A 152 -1.00 -15.07 -7.96
N PHE A 153 -2.33 -15.09 -7.84
CA PHE A 153 -3.01 -15.05 -6.56
C PHE A 153 -2.65 -16.25 -5.67
N LEU A 154 -2.72 -17.47 -6.20
CA LEU A 154 -2.38 -18.68 -5.43
C LEU A 154 -0.92 -18.70 -4.99
N TYR A 155 0.00 -18.26 -5.85
CA TYR A 155 1.43 -18.27 -5.55
C TYR A 155 1.79 -17.25 -4.46
N THR A 156 1.22 -16.03 -4.58
CA THR A 156 1.44 -14.97 -3.59
C THR A 156 0.76 -15.29 -2.26
N LEU A 157 -0.48 -15.80 -2.28
CA LEU A 157 -1.20 -16.22 -1.07
C LEU A 157 -0.44 -17.33 -0.33
N PHE A 158 0.09 -18.32 -1.06
CA PHE A 158 0.90 -19.37 -0.46
C PHE A 158 2.16 -18.82 0.21
N GLY A 159 2.85 -17.87 -0.45
CA GLY A 159 4.00 -17.18 0.14
C GLY A 159 3.64 -16.35 1.37
N SER A 160 2.51 -15.65 1.33
CA SER A 160 2.07 -14.81 2.46
C SER A 160 1.68 -15.62 3.71
N VAL A 161 1.16 -16.84 3.53
CA VAL A 161 0.89 -17.75 4.66
C VAL A 161 2.20 -18.11 5.39
N PHE A 162 3.29 -18.40 4.68
CA PHE A 162 4.59 -18.64 5.32
C PHE A 162 5.13 -17.39 6.02
N MET A 163 4.94 -16.23 5.43
CA MET A 163 5.30 -14.97 6.07
C MET A 163 4.51 -14.77 7.38
N LEU A 164 3.20 -15.05 7.38
CA LEU A 164 2.38 -14.99 8.58
C LEU A 164 2.88 -15.95 9.67
N LEU A 165 3.22 -17.19 9.29
CA LEU A 165 3.76 -18.17 10.23
C LEU A 165 5.09 -17.70 10.84
N ALA A 166 5.98 -17.10 10.04
CA ALA A 166 7.23 -16.53 10.53
C ALA A 166 7.00 -15.36 11.51
N MET A 167 6.03 -14.48 11.18
CA MET A 167 5.66 -13.36 12.06
C MET A 167 5.06 -13.84 13.40
N LEU A 168 4.21 -14.86 13.36
CA LEU A 168 3.68 -15.48 14.58
C LEU A 168 4.78 -16.16 15.41
N ALA A 169 5.74 -16.82 14.76
CA ALA A 169 6.88 -17.41 15.44
C ALA A 169 7.72 -16.33 16.15
N LEU A 170 7.99 -15.19 15.49
CA LEU A 170 8.68 -14.05 16.09
C LEU A 170 7.90 -13.48 17.28
N TYR A 171 6.59 -13.32 17.15
CA TYR A 171 5.72 -12.85 18.23
C TYR A 171 5.81 -13.74 19.48
N PHE A 172 5.74 -15.06 19.32
CA PHE A 172 5.82 -16.00 20.43
C PHE A 172 7.23 -16.14 21.01
N TYR A 173 8.26 -15.82 20.23
CA TYR A 173 9.66 -15.86 20.67
C TYR A 173 10.09 -14.57 21.38
N SER A 174 9.45 -13.44 21.09
CA SER A 174 9.77 -12.15 21.70
C SER A 174 9.24 -12.05 23.14
N ASP A 175 9.98 -11.34 24.00
CA ASP A 175 9.57 -11.00 25.36
C ASP A 175 9.84 -9.49 25.59
N PRO A 176 8.79 -8.65 25.73
CA PRO A 176 7.35 -8.94 25.68
C PRO A 176 6.85 -9.31 24.28
N HIS A 177 5.78 -10.10 24.21
CA HIS A 177 5.15 -10.45 22.92
C HIS A 177 4.67 -9.20 22.19
N THR A 178 5.28 -8.91 21.03
CA THR A 178 4.97 -7.71 20.26
C THR A 178 5.17 -7.92 18.76
N PHE A 179 4.44 -7.15 17.95
CA PHE A 179 4.65 -7.05 16.49
C PHE A 179 5.41 -5.77 16.11
N ASN A 180 5.79 -4.94 17.07
CA ASN A 180 6.51 -3.70 16.82
C ASN A 180 7.92 -4.01 16.30
N LEU A 181 8.20 -3.55 15.07
CA LEU A 181 9.45 -3.80 14.38
C LEU A 181 10.67 -3.27 15.16
N ILE A 182 10.54 -2.10 15.77
CA ILE A 182 11.63 -1.44 16.48
C ILE A 182 12.01 -2.25 17.72
N THR A 183 11.02 -2.67 18.50
CA THR A 183 11.24 -3.50 19.70
C THR A 183 11.80 -4.89 19.36
N LEU A 184 11.54 -5.42 18.18
CA LEU A 184 12.05 -6.71 17.73
C LEU A 184 13.49 -6.64 17.20
N ILE A 185 13.99 -5.45 16.86
CA ILE A 185 15.38 -5.24 16.40
C ILE A 185 16.33 -4.98 17.58
N GLU A 186 15.84 -4.40 18.68
CA GLU A 186 16.59 -4.17 19.91
C GLU A 186 16.80 -5.48 20.70
#